data_32a6e816385af85d9dc4f0c989f0d3c3
#
_entry.id   32a6e816385af85d9dc4f0c989f0d3c3
#
_cell.length_a   1.000
_cell.length_b   1.000
_cell.length_c   1.000
_cell.angle_alpha   90.00
_cell.angle_beta   90.00
_cell.angle_gamma   90.00
#
_symmetry.space_group_name_H-M   'P 1'
#
loop_
_entity.id
_entity.type
_entity.pdbx_description
1 polymer ?
#
loop_
_entity_poly.entity_id
_entity_poly.type
_entity_poly.pdbx_seq_one_letter_code
_entity_poly.pdbx_strand_id
1 'polypeptide(L)'
;MLTIALDSQQSSAPPPWAYTVNPPASAREDARELRRDRAGAASGREGGPGARPAAAAADPAPQTVPGTGVSLTIAQTRDAFNPPDWHPDQHPPMPTSVAHGRRPELRACGFCHLVNGQGRPENASLAGLPAAYIIQQMADFKSGDRKSAEPRMGPPNAMIQDAKAANDEDITSAAAYFSSFPYKKWVRVVEAKDVPKTRIAGSMHVPTNDGAEPLGQRIIEMPEDLRRTELRDGSSGFVAYVPVGSIAKGEALVKTGGNGKTVACATCHGVDLKGLGPVPPLAGRSPSYTVRQMFDLRQGVRKGPWSALMKAAVEKLTVDDMIAIAAYTASREP
;
A
#
# COMPACT_ATOMS: atom_id res chain seq x y z
N MET A 1 -29.51 -6.49 -38.84
CA MET A 1 -29.21 -5.81 -37.56
C MET A 1 -27.75 -6.00 -37.30
N LEU A 2 -26.95 -4.94 -37.46
CA LEU A 2 -25.52 -4.96 -37.18
C LEU A 2 -25.37 -4.71 -35.68
N THR A 3 -24.97 -5.73 -34.92
CA THR A 3 -24.52 -5.57 -33.53
C THR A 3 -23.13 -4.96 -33.56
N ILE A 4 -23.05 -3.66 -33.26
CA ILE A 4 -21.79 -3.00 -32.98
C ILE A 4 -21.29 -3.56 -31.64
N ALA A 5 -20.30 -4.43 -31.69
CA ALA A 5 -19.52 -4.80 -30.51
C ALA A 5 -18.78 -3.54 -30.04
N LEU A 6 -19.22 -2.98 -28.94
CA LEU A 6 -18.45 -1.98 -28.21
C LEU A 6 -17.17 -2.66 -27.73
N ASP A 7 -16.12 -2.51 -28.51
CA ASP A 7 -14.76 -2.84 -28.13
C ASP A 7 -14.42 -1.95 -26.93
N SER A 8 -14.46 -2.50 -25.73
CA SER A 8 -14.07 -1.81 -24.52
C SER A 8 -12.57 -1.56 -24.60
N GLN A 9 -12.17 -0.43 -25.19
CA GLN A 9 -10.79 0.01 -25.19
C GLN A 9 -10.28 -0.05 -23.75
N GLN A 10 -9.37 -0.97 -23.48
CA GLN A 10 -8.73 -1.09 -22.19
C GLN A 10 -8.06 0.25 -21.88
N SER A 11 -8.55 0.96 -20.85
CA SER A 11 -7.99 2.24 -20.44
C SER A 11 -6.48 2.08 -20.22
N SER A 12 -5.69 2.86 -20.94
CA SER A 12 -4.25 2.95 -20.75
C SER A 12 -3.87 3.78 -19.51
N ALA A 13 -4.82 4.56 -18.99
CA ALA A 13 -4.61 5.38 -17.81
C ALA A 13 -4.68 4.55 -16.53
N PRO A 14 -3.77 4.78 -15.57
CA PRO A 14 -3.81 4.10 -14.27
C PRO A 14 -5.07 4.47 -13.50
N PRO A 15 -5.76 3.49 -12.86
CA PRO A 15 -6.95 3.76 -12.08
C PRO A 15 -6.64 4.64 -10.85
N PRO A 16 -7.22 5.86 -10.74
CA PRO A 16 -6.81 6.85 -9.73
C PRO A 16 -6.99 6.37 -8.28
N TRP A 17 -7.98 5.50 -8.05
CA TRP A 17 -8.24 4.94 -6.73
C TRP A 17 -7.12 3.98 -6.27
N ALA A 18 -6.43 3.32 -7.19
CA ALA A 18 -5.32 2.43 -6.88
C ALA A 18 -3.99 3.20 -6.77
N TYR A 19 -3.80 4.23 -7.58
CA TYR A 19 -2.61 5.06 -7.64
C TYR A 19 -2.85 6.39 -6.92
N THR A 20 -2.88 6.32 -5.60
CA THR A 20 -3.18 7.46 -4.74
C THR A 20 -2.07 8.51 -4.78
N VAL A 21 -2.37 9.68 -5.32
CA VAL A 21 -1.47 10.84 -5.35
C VAL A 21 -1.90 11.83 -4.26
N ASN A 22 -0.97 12.24 -3.42
CA ASN A 22 -1.26 13.25 -2.41
C ASN A 22 -1.61 14.57 -3.08
N PRO A 23 -2.65 15.29 -2.63
CA PRO A 23 -2.96 16.60 -3.14
C PRO A 23 -1.78 17.58 -2.91
N PRO A 24 -1.63 18.61 -3.76
CA PRO A 24 -0.61 19.65 -3.60
C PRO A 24 -0.65 20.28 -2.20
N ALA A 25 0.46 20.88 -1.76
CA ALA A 25 0.56 21.50 -0.43
C ALA A 25 -0.48 22.61 -0.24
N SER A 26 -0.71 23.46 -1.27
CA SER A 26 -1.74 24.49 -1.28
C SER A 26 -3.13 23.94 -0.98
N ALA A 27 -3.54 22.88 -1.68
CA ALA A 27 -4.85 22.25 -1.45
C ALA A 27 -4.96 21.58 -0.06
N ARG A 28 -3.83 21.25 0.58
CA ARG A 28 -3.81 20.72 1.96
C ARG A 28 -3.98 21.84 3.00
N GLU A 29 -3.45 23.01 2.72
CA GLU A 29 -3.60 24.21 3.55
C GLU A 29 -5.05 24.70 3.51
N ASP A 30 -5.65 24.83 2.33
CA ASP A 30 -7.05 25.20 2.14
C ASP A 30 -8.01 24.25 2.90
N ALA A 31 -7.76 22.93 2.82
CA ALA A 31 -8.55 21.94 3.55
C ALA A 31 -8.36 22.00 5.07
N ARG A 32 -7.21 22.47 5.57
CA ARG A 32 -6.98 22.73 7.01
C ARG A 32 -7.69 23.99 7.48
N GLU A 33 -7.70 25.02 6.66
CA GLU A 33 -8.38 26.29 6.94
C GLU A 33 -9.89 26.10 7.01
N LEU A 34 -10.49 25.43 6.02
CA LEU A 34 -11.92 25.06 6.01
C LEU A 34 -12.35 24.22 7.23
N ARG A 35 -11.45 23.39 7.79
CA ARG A 35 -11.74 22.64 9.02
C ARG A 35 -11.66 23.49 10.28
N ARG A 36 -10.76 24.49 10.31
CA ARG A 36 -10.66 25.45 11.42
C ARG A 36 -11.92 26.32 11.49
N ASP A 37 -12.41 26.79 10.34
CA ASP A 37 -13.62 27.59 10.25
C ASP A 37 -14.86 26.81 10.70
N ARG A 38 -14.99 25.53 10.33
CA ARG A 38 -16.05 24.64 10.81
C ARG A 38 -15.98 24.35 12.32
N ALA A 39 -14.76 24.16 12.85
CA ALA A 39 -14.54 23.95 14.28
C ALA A 39 -14.78 25.24 15.08
N GLY A 40 -14.44 26.43 14.54
CA GLY A 40 -14.69 27.73 15.12
C GLY A 40 -16.18 28.09 15.17
N ALA A 41 -16.93 27.74 14.12
CA ALA A 41 -18.38 27.93 14.06
C ALA A 41 -19.15 27.07 15.08
N ALA A 42 -18.59 25.92 15.47
CA ALA A 42 -19.19 25.06 16.51
C ALA A 42 -18.91 25.53 17.95
N SER A 43 -17.91 26.40 18.17
CA SER A 43 -17.48 26.83 19.52
C SER A 43 -17.88 28.22 19.96
N GLY A 44 -18.62 28.98 19.16
CA GLY A 44 -19.28 30.24 19.55
C GLY A 44 -18.41 31.27 20.32
N ARG A 45 -17.12 31.44 19.94
CA ARG A 45 -16.26 32.45 20.54
C ARG A 45 -15.84 33.50 19.52
N GLU A 46 -16.35 34.70 19.71
CA GLU A 46 -15.86 35.93 19.08
C GLU A 46 -14.43 36.23 19.57
N GLY A 47 -13.48 36.15 18.69
CA GLY A 47 -12.08 36.54 18.91
C GLY A 47 -11.73 37.73 18.00
N GLY A 48 -11.31 38.85 18.63
CA GLY A 48 -10.95 40.10 17.98
C GLY A 48 -9.78 40.00 16.99
N PRO A 49 -9.58 41.05 16.14
CA PRO A 49 -8.58 41.02 15.04
C PRO A 49 -7.18 41.22 15.59
N GLY A 50 -6.29 40.27 15.35
CA GLY A 50 -4.85 40.49 15.51
C GLY A 50 -4.01 39.37 16.16
N ALA A 51 -4.03 38.18 15.61
CA ALA A 51 -2.89 37.27 15.76
C ALA A 51 -2.92 36.23 14.65
N ARG A 52 -1.87 36.18 13.83
CA ARG A 52 -1.58 35.05 12.94
C ARG A 52 -1.54 33.78 13.81
N PRO A 53 -2.39 32.78 13.57
CA PRO A 53 -2.26 31.53 14.34
C PRO A 53 -0.94 30.89 13.96
N ALA A 54 -0.07 30.68 14.94
CA ALA A 54 1.07 29.80 14.81
C ALA A 54 0.58 28.45 14.27
N ALA A 55 1.34 27.86 13.34
CA ALA A 55 1.10 26.49 12.92
C ALA A 55 0.82 25.64 14.16
N ALA A 56 -0.29 24.88 14.16
CA ALA A 56 -0.64 24.05 15.30
C ALA A 56 0.60 23.19 15.64
N ALA A 57 1.24 23.50 16.73
CA ALA A 57 2.39 22.74 17.23
C ALA A 57 1.94 21.28 17.28
N ALA A 58 2.74 20.38 16.70
CA ALA A 58 2.52 18.96 16.88
C ALA A 58 2.39 18.72 18.38
N ASP A 59 1.32 18.00 18.79
CA ASP A 59 1.08 17.70 20.19
C ASP A 59 2.38 17.18 20.83
N PRO A 60 3.02 17.92 21.72
CA PRO A 60 4.30 17.51 22.29
C PRO A 60 4.17 16.29 23.21
N ALA A 61 2.95 15.94 23.60
CA ALA A 61 2.69 14.83 24.50
C ALA A 61 3.05 13.50 23.82
N PRO A 62 3.78 12.61 24.51
CA PRO A 62 4.06 11.28 24.01
C PRO A 62 2.78 10.49 23.78
N GLN A 63 2.75 9.72 22.71
CA GLN A 63 1.66 8.84 22.31
C GLN A 63 2.02 7.41 22.71
N THR A 64 1.01 6.62 23.02
CA THR A 64 1.15 5.20 23.31
C THR A 64 0.23 4.39 22.41
N VAL A 65 0.58 3.13 22.17
CA VAL A 65 -0.28 2.12 21.55
C VAL A 65 -0.74 1.17 22.65
N PRO A 66 -2.05 0.87 22.75
CA PRO A 66 -2.55 -0.04 23.76
C PRO A 66 -1.84 -1.39 23.75
N GLY A 67 -1.46 -1.88 24.93
CA GLY A 67 -0.76 -3.17 25.09
C GLY A 67 0.75 -3.10 24.85
N THR A 68 1.33 -1.91 24.66
CA THR A 68 2.79 -1.73 24.55
C THR A 68 3.32 -0.87 25.70
N GLY A 69 4.58 -1.08 26.08
CA GLY A 69 5.30 -0.23 27.05
C GLY A 69 6.00 0.97 26.40
N VAL A 70 5.80 1.20 25.10
CA VAL A 70 6.49 2.22 24.31
C VAL A 70 5.71 3.52 24.31
N SER A 71 6.44 4.65 24.42
CA SER A 71 5.87 6.00 24.39
C SER A 71 6.72 6.87 23.48
N LEU A 72 6.11 7.42 22.40
CA LEU A 72 6.80 8.21 21.37
C LEU A 72 6.02 9.49 21.05
N THR A 73 6.72 10.58 20.79
CA THR A 73 6.09 11.79 20.25
C THR A 73 5.69 11.60 18.79
N ILE A 74 4.76 12.42 18.28
CA ILE A 74 4.39 12.42 16.87
C ILE A 74 5.60 12.72 15.98
N ALA A 75 6.53 13.56 16.42
CA ALA A 75 7.75 13.82 15.67
C ALA A 75 8.61 12.56 15.53
N GLN A 76 8.77 11.79 16.60
CA GLN A 76 9.49 10.51 16.57
C GLN A 76 8.83 9.48 15.66
N THR A 77 7.49 9.39 15.64
CA THR A 77 6.81 8.46 14.73
C THR A 77 6.94 8.83 13.25
N ARG A 78 7.44 10.03 12.95
CA ARG A 78 7.65 10.55 11.58
C ARG A 78 9.12 10.62 11.17
N ASP A 79 10.05 10.22 12.02
CA ASP A 79 11.47 10.16 11.66
C ASP A 79 11.72 8.98 10.70
N ALA A 80 12.07 9.32 9.47
CA ALA A 80 12.33 8.32 8.42
C ALA A 80 13.61 7.50 8.65
N PHE A 81 14.43 7.91 9.61
CA PHE A 81 15.70 7.25 9.97
C PHE A 81 15.68 6.61 11.36
N ASN A 82 14.53 6.64 12.02
CA ASN A 82 14.31 5.97 13.28
C ASN A 82 12.81 5.61 13.40
N PRO A 83 12.34 4.63 12.61
CA PRO A 83 10.94 4.24 12.58
C PRO A 83 10.44 3.83 13.97
N PRO A 84 9.17 4.13 14.31
CA PRO A 84 8.62 3.70 15.58
C PRO A 84 8.55 2.18 15.64
N ASP A 85 9.05 1.65 16.73
CA ASP A 85 8.96 0.25 17.11
C ASP A 85 8.07 0.12 18.35
N TRP A 86 6.81 -0.28 18.12
CA TRP A 86 5.82 -0.42 19.18
C TRP A 86 5.85 -1.79 19.85
N HIS A 87 6.47 -2.78 19.21
CA HIS A 87 6.45 -4.18 19.61
C HIS A 87 7.86 -4.81 19.53
N PRO A 88 8.86 -4.28 20.25
CA PRO A 88 10.25 -4.72 20.12
C PRO A 88 10.49 -6.18 20.54
N ASP A 89 9.56 -6.76 21.27
CA ASP A 89 9.55 -8.16 21.70
C ASP A 89 9.00 -9.12 20.65
N GLN A 90 8.42 -8.61 19.54
CA GLN A 90 7.74 -9.43 18.53
C GLN A 90 8.58 -9.67 17.27
N HIS A 91 9.82 -9.26 17.26
CA HIS A 91 10.73 -9.45 16.11
C HIS A 91 12.19 -9.61 16.57
N PRO A 92 13.06 -10.25 15.73
CA PRO A 92 14.48 -10.34 16.00
C PRO A 92 15.15 -8.96 15.94
N PRO A 93 16.39 -8.82 16.41
CA PRO A 93 17.16 -7.58 16.26
C PRO A 93 17.16 -7.09 14.80
N MET A 94 16.83 -5.81 14.62
CA MET A 94 16.79 -5.20 13.29
C MET A 94 18.20 -4.90 12.78
N PRO A 95 18.54 -5.22 11.52
CA PRO A 95 19.75 -4.71 10.91
C PRO A 95 19.68 -3.18 10.74
N THR A 96 20.83 -2.52 10.67
CA THR A 96 20.94 -1.06 10.58
C THR A 96 20.10 -0.48 9.43
N SER A 97 20.08 -1.15 8.27
CA SER A 97 19.29 -0.74 7.12
C SER A 97 17.77 -0.71 7.39
N VAL A 98 17.28 -1.55 8.30
CA VAL A 98 15.87 -1.59 8.71
C VAL A 98 15.58 -0.59 9.82
N ALA A 99 16.45 -0.51 10.85
CA ALA A 99 16.24 0.30 12.04
C ALA A 99 16.55 1.79 11.83
N HIS A 100 17.57 2.12 11.03
CA HIS A 100 18.11 3.48 10.93
C HIS A 100 18.39 3.95 9.51
N GLY A 101 18.70 3.04 8.58
CA GLY A 101 19.22 3.42 7.26
C GLY A 101 20.57 4.13 7.37
N ARG A 102 20.85 5.04 6.44
CA ARG A 102 22.04 5.91 6.42
C ARG A 102 21.67 7.33 6.05
N ARG A 103 21.76 8.26 7.01
CA ARG A 103 21.48 9.68 6.76
C ARG A 103 22.54 10.30 5.83
N PRO A 104 22.12 11.19 4.92
CA PRO A 104 20.74 11.55 4.60
C PRO A 104 20.15 10.71 3.45
N GLU A 105 20.90 9.79 2.83
CA GLU A 105 20.62 9.20 1.51
C GLU A 105 19.66 8.01 1.57
N LEU A 106 19.80 7.13 2.57
CA LEU A 106 19.02 5.90 2.69
C LEU A 106 18.12 5.96 3.93
N ARG A 107 16.82 6.05 3.71
CA ARG A 107 15.82 5.94 4.78
C ARG A 107 15.81 4.54 5.38
N ALA A 108 15.44 4.42 6.65
CA ALA A 108 15.22 3.12 7.28
C ALA A 108 14.11 2.35 6.55
N CYS A 109 14.37 1.10 6.15
CA CYS A 109 13.38 0.27 5.45
C CYS A 109 12.12 0.07 6.31
N GLY A 110 12.29 -0.06 7.64
CA GLY A 110 11.21 -0.18 8.61
C GLY A 110 10.29 1.05 8.66
N PHE A 111 10.72 2.21 8.17
CA PHE A 111 9.86 3.39 8.14
C PHE A 111 8.68 3.24 7.19
N CYS A 112 8.90 2.74 5.97
CA CYS A 112 7.85 2.56 4.98
C CYS A 112 7.19 1.19 5.05
N HIS A 113 7.99 0.14 5.25
CA HIS A 113 7.53 -1.24 5.27
C HIS A 113 7.07 -1.72 6.64
N LEU A 114 7.17 -0.87 7.68
CA LEU A 114 7.01 -1.15 9.10
C LEU A 114 8.08 -2.14 9.61
N VAL A 115 8.37 -2.09 10.90
CA VAL A 115 9.45 -2.91 11.47
C VAL A 115 9.20 -4.41 11.37
N ASN A 116 7.93 -4.82 11.34
CA ASN A 116 7.51 -6.21 11.15
C ASN A 116 7.29 -6.62 9.69
N GLY A 117 7.57 -5.75 8.73
CA GLY A 117 7.43 -6.01 7.29
C GLY A 117 5.99 -6.10 6.77
N GLN A 118 4.99 -5.76 7.55
CA GLN A 118 3.58 -5.79 7.12
C GLN A 118 3.29 -4.80 5.99
N GLY A 119 3.97 -3.64 6.01
CA GLY A 119 3.70 -2.57 5.06
C GLY A 119 2.34 -1.91 5.29
N ARG A 120 1.91 -1.14 4.31
CA ARG A 120 0.59 -0.47 4.25
C ARG A 120 0.11 -0.47 2.80
N PRO A 121 -1.16 -0.13 2.50
CA PRO A 121 -1.68 -0.18 1.13
C PRO A 121 -0.83 0.52 0.07
N GLU A 122 -0.18 1.62 0.43
CA GLU A 122 0.69 2.39 -0.46
C GLU A 122 2.11 1.78 -0.61
N ASN A 123 2.52 0.92 0.32
CA ASN A 123 3.82 0.26 0.36
C ASN A 123 3.68 -1.26 0.26
N ALA A 124 4.72 -1.93 -0.21
CA ALA A 124 4.73 -3.39 -0.26
C ALA A 124 4.80 -4.01 1.15
N SER A 125 4.03 -5.07 1.38
CA SER A 125 4.27 -6.00 2.48
C SER A 125 5.49 -6.86 2.15
N LEU A 126 6.53 -6.82 2.99
CA LEU A 126 7.77 -7.57 2.79
C LEU A 126 7.82 -8.85 3.62
N ALA A 127 7.07 -8.92 4.74
CA ALA A 127 7.02 -10.12 5.58
C ALA A 127 6.72 -11.37 4.75
N GLY A 128 7.53 -12.42 4.93
CA GLY A 128 7.37 -13.70 4.26
C GLY A 128 7.61 -13.69 2.74
N LEU A 129 8.12 -12.60 2.16
CA LEU A 129 8.60 -12.63 0.78
C LEU A 129 9.94 -13.37 0.70
N PRO A 130 10.20 -14.17 -0.34
CA PRO A 130 11.51 -14.76 -0.55
C PRO A 130 12.61 -13.70 -0.60
N ALA A 131 13.73 -13.88 0.11
CA ALA A 131 14.84 -12.92 0.13
C ALA A 131 15.37 -12.63 -1.29
N ALA A 132 15.50 -13.65 -2.12
CA ALA A 132 15.92 -13.51 -3.52
C ALA A 132 14.96 -12.61 -4.33
N TYR A 133 13.64 -12.70 -4.05
CA TYR A 133 12.66 -11.81 -4.67
C TYR A 133 12.84 -10.36 -4.22
N ILE A 134 13.06 -10.11 -2.93
CA ILE A 134 13.29 -8.75 -2.40
C ILE A 134 14.54 -8.15 -3.04
N ILE A 135 15.65 -8.90 -3.07
CA ILE A 135 16.93 -8.48 -3.68
C ILE A 135 16.72 -8.11 -5.16
N GLN A 136 16.05 -8.99 -5.93
CA GLN A 136 15.77 -8.72 -7.34
C GLN A 136 14.93 -7.45 -7.52
N GLN A 137 13.91 -7.22 -6.66
CA GLN A 137 13.10 -6.02 -6.77
C GLN A 137 13.88 -4.74 -6.45
N MET A 138 14.85 -4.80 -5.54
CA MET A 138 15.76 -3.68 -5.28
C MET A 138 16.66 -3.40 -6.49
N ALA A 139 17.18 -4.43 -7.16
CA ALA A 139 17.93 -4.30 -8.40
C ALA A 139 17.07 -3.67 -9.51
N ASP A 140 15.81 -4.11 -9.67
CA ASP A 140 14.87 -3.57 -10.66
C ASP A 140 14.54 -2.08 -10.41
N PHE A 141 14.40 -1.65 -9.16
CA PHE A 141 14.24 -0.23 -8.82
C PHE A 141 15.50 0.57 -9.10
N LYS A 142 16.67 0.02 -8.77
CA LYS A 142 17.99 0.67 -8.97
C LYS A 142 18.29 0.88 -10.44
N SER A 143 18.02 -0.10 -11.31
CA SER A 143 18.20 -0.03 -12.77
C SER A 143 17.12 0.84 -13.46
N GLY A 144 15.96 1.05 -12.81
CA GLY A 144 14.79 1.69 -13.40
C GLY A 144 13.91 0.75 -14.22
N ASP A 145 14.10 -0.56 -14.09
CA ASP A 145 13.24 -1.58 -14.69
C ASP A 145 11.92 -1.79 -13.92
N ARG A 146 11.84 -1.21 -12.72
CA ARG A 146 10.60 -1.13 -11.94
C ARG A 146 10.24 0.32 -11.64
N LYS A 147 9.12 0.77 -12.21
CA LYS A 147 8.53 2.10 -12.02
C LYS A 147 7.04 1.96 -11.77
N SER A 148 6.37 3.07 -11.53
CA SER A 148 4.91 3.16 -11.44
C SER A 148 4.32 3.68 -12.75
N ALA A 149 3.16 3.16 -13.14
CA ALA A 149 2.37 3.71 -14.24
C ALA A 149 1.83 5.12 -13.94
N GLU A 150 1.77 5.51 -12.64
CA GLU A 150 1.50 6.88 -12.21
C GLU A 150 2.78 7.54 -11.67
N PRO A 151 3.47 8.36 -12.48
CA PRO A 151 4.76 8.95 -12.09
C PRO A 151 4.69 9.91 -10.89
N ARG A 152 3.50 10.43 -10.57
CA ARG A 152 3.30 11.34 -9.43
C ARG A 152 3.13 10.59 -8.10
N MET A 153 2.98 9.27 -8.12
CA MET A 153 2.85 8.48 -6.90
C MET A 153 4.16 8.48 -6.12
N GLY A 154 4.12 8.98 -4.86
CA GLY A 154 5.31 9.17 -4.04
C GLY A 154 6.06 7.89 -3.65
N PRO A 155 5.38 6.85 -3.11
CA PRO A 155 6.06 5.65 -2.61
C PRO A 155 6.97 4.92 -3.62
N PRO A 156 6.57 4.65 -4.88
CA PRO A 156 7.48 4.06 -5.87
C PRO A 156 8.69 4.93 -6.19
N ASN A 157 8.51 6.27 -6.26
CA ASN A 157 9.61 7.19 -6.49
C ASN A 157 10.59 7.20 -5.31
N ALA A 158 10.08 7.11 -4.09
CA ALA A 158 10.89 6.97 -2.89
C ALA A 158 11.73 5.67 -2.93
N MET A 159 11.12 4.55 -3.34
CA MET A 159 11.85 3.27 -3.48
C MET A 159 12.97 3.32 -4.52
N ILE A 160 12.79 4.05 -5.63
CA ILE A 160 13.86 4.24 -6.62
C ILE A 160 15.05 5.00 -6.01
N GLN A 161 14.78 6.01 -5.18
CA GLN A 161 15.83 6.77 -4.49
C GLN A 161 16.57 5.89 -3.48
N ASP A 162 15.83 5.18 -2.61
CA ASP A 162 16.41 4.30 -1.60
C ASP A 162 17.20 3.15 -2.23
N ALA A 163 16.69 2.55 -3.32
CA ALA A 163 17.40 1.48 -4.02
C ALA A 163 18.74 1.95 -4.63
N LYS A 164 18.81 3.20 -5.12
CA LYS A 164 20.05 3.78 -5.63
C LYS A 164 21.06 4.07 -4.52
N ALA A 165 20.58 4.43 -3.34
CA ALA A 165 21.42 4.74 -2.17
C ALA A 165 21.89 3.50 -1.44
N ALA A 166 21.13 2.40 -1.46
CA ALA A 166 21.44 1.17 -0.76
C ALA A 166 22.62 0.43 -1.42
N ASN A 167 23.54 -0.08 -0.59
CA ASN A 167 24.58 -1.02 -1.00
C ASN A 167 24.08 -2.48 -0.86
N ASP A 168 24.90 -3.43 -1.24
CA ASP A 168 24.52 -4.86 -1.26
C ASP A 168 24.30 -5.41 0.17
N GLU A 169 25.04 -4.92 1.17
CA GLU A 169 24.87 -5.31 2.56
C GLU A 169 23.54 -4.80 3.12
N ASP A 170 23.18 -3.54 2.84
CA ASP A 170 21.89 -2.96 3.21
C ASP A 170 20.73 -3.80 2.66
N ILE A 171 20.83 -4.20 1.38
CA ILE A 171 19.78 -4.94 0.68
C ILE A 171 19.69 -6.37 1.20
N THR A 172 20.82 -7.08 1.33
CA THR A 172 20.84 -8.49 1.73
C THR A 172 20.41 -8.67 3.18
N SER A 173 20.87 -7.80 4.09
CA SER A 173 20.48 -7.85 5.51
C SER A 173 18.99 -7.54 5.69
N ALA A 174 18.46 -6.52 5.02
CA ALA A 174 17.03 -6.21 5.06
C ALA A 174 16.18 -7.32 4.44
N ALA A 175 16.61 -7.91 3.31
CA ALA A 175 15.91 -9.01 2.67
C ALA A 175 15.84 -10.24 3.57
N ALA A 176 16.97 -10.63 4.20
CA ALA A 176 17.00 -11.73 5.15
C ALA A 176 16.08 -11.47 6.36
N TYR A 177 16.12 -10.24 6.91
CA TYR A 177 15.28 -9.85 8.03
C TYR A 177 13.78 -9.98 7.70
N PHE A 178 13.31 -9.33 6.63
CA PHE A 178 11.89 -9.37 6.29
C PHE A 178 11.40 -10.75 5.81
N SER A 179 12.28 -11.52 5.17
CA SER A 179 11.97 -12.88 4.74
C SER A 179 11.78 -13.86 5.91
N SER A 180 12.36 -13.56 7.07
CA SER A 180 12.25 -14.41 8.27
C SER A 180 10.89 -14.35 8.95
N PHE A 181 10.05 -13.34 8.65
CA PHE A 181 8.75 -13.20 9.28
C PHE A 181 7.70 -14.10 8.62
N PRO A 182 6.84 -14.73 9.42
CA PRO A 182 5.60 -15.27 8.88
C PRO A 182 4.70 -14.09 8.47
N TYR A 183 4.12 -14.16 7.26
CA TYR A 183 3.13 -13.19 6.86
C TYR A 183 1.83 -13.44 7.60
N LYS A 184 1.28 -12.42 8.23
CA LYS A 184 -0.01 -12.46 8.92
C LYS A 184 -1.05 -11.70 8.11
N LYS A 185 -2.32 -12.13 8.16
CA LYS A 185 -3.42 -11.43 7.51
C LYS A 185 -3.71 -10.12 8.24
N TRP A 186 -3.55 -9.02 7.55
CA TRP A 186 -3.79 -7.68 8.08
C TRP A 186 -4.83 -6.88 7.27
N VAL A 187 -5.34 -7.48 6.20
CA VAL A 187 -6.41 -6.90 5.37
C VAL A 187 -7.65 -7.77 5.47
N ARG A 188 -8.76 -7.16 5.86
CA ARG A 188 -10.08 -7.76 5.81
C ARG A 188 -10.81 -7.30 4.55
N VAL A 189 -11.20 -8.23 3.68
CA VAL A 189 -11.92 -7.95 2.43
C VAL A 189 -13.42 -7.99 2.67
N VAL A 190 -14.12 -6.95 2.20
CA VAL A 190 -15.58 -6.80 2.34
C VAL A 190 -16.19 -6.47 0.98
N GLU A 191 -17.08 -7.31 0.49
CA GLU A 191 -17.90 -6.99 -0.69
C GLU A 191 -18.99 -5.99 -0.28
N ALA A 192 -19.06 -4.83 -0.97
CA ALA A 192 -19.98 -3.77 -0.64
C ALA A 192 -20.47 -3.00 -1.87
N LYS A 193 -21.65 -2.40 -1.78
CA LYS A 193 -22.18 -1.46 -2.79
C LYS A 193 -21.72 -0.04 -2.52
N ASP A 194 -21.63 0.31 -1.25
CA ASP A 194 -21.26 1.63 -0.77
C ASP A 194 -20.05 1.54 0.15
N VAL A 195 -19.29 2.63 0.25
CA VAL A 195 -18.07 2.74 1.05
C VAL A 195 -18.06 4.09 1.77
N PRO A 196 -17.48 4.21 2.97
CA PRO A 196 -17.26 5.49 3.59
C PRO A 196 -16.50 6.44 2.66
N LYS A 197 -16.92 7.71 2.59
CA LYS A 197 -16.18 8.73 1.83
C LYS A 197 -14.76 8.87 2.37
N THR A 198 -13.80 9.01 1.45
CA THR A 198 -12.39 9.10 1.80
C THR A 198 -11.72 10.31 1.16
N ARG A 199 -10.60 10.71 1.75
CA ARG A 199 -9.62 11.63 1.15
C ARG A 199 -8.27 10.94 1.06
N ILE A 200 -7.40 11.43 0.20
CA ILE A 200 -6.02 10.94 0.13
C ILE A 200 -5.16 11.69 1.15
N ALA A 201 -4.49 10.93 2.02
CA ALA A 201 -3.49 11.44 2.96
C ALA A 201 -2.39 10.38 3.16
N GLY A 202 -1.13 10.80 3.05
CA GLY A 202 0.02 9.88 3.13
C GLY A 202 -0.03 8.77 2.07
N SER A 203 -0.58 9.07 0.89
CA SER A 203 -0.81 8.11 -0.21
C SER A 203 -1.76 6.96 0.16
N MET A 204 -2.65 7.16 1.11
CA MET A 204 -3.70 6.21 1.54
C MET A 204 -5.08 6.84 1.41
N HIS A 205 -6.11 6.00 1.29
CA HIS A 205 -7.49 6.40 1.54
C HIS A 205 -7.73 6.51 3.05
N VAL A 206 -8.16 7.67 3.50
CA VAL A 206 -8.46 7.95 4.91
C VAL A 206 -9.93 8.39 5.01
N PRO A 207 -10.74 7.78 5.90
CA PRO A 207 -12.15 8.15 6.04
C PRO A 207 -12.31 9.61 6.47
N THR A 208 -13.37 10.28 5.95
CA THR A 208 -13.66 11.69 6.24
C THR A 208 -14.78 11.87 7.25
N ASN A 209 -15.53 10.82 7.57
CA ASN A 209 -16.76 10.84 8.38
C ASN A 209 -17.91 11.67 7.76
N ASP A 210 -17.86 11.95 6.45
CA ASP A 210 -18.88 12.73 5.71
C ASP A 210 -19.92 11.81 5.05
N GLY A 211 -20.20 10.65 5.61
CA GLY A 211 -21.13 9.65 5.11
C GLY A 211 -20.51 8.67 4.13
N ALA A 212 -21.33 8.09 3.27
CA ALA A 212 -20.93 7.05 2.31
C ALA A 212 -21.09 7.54 0.86
N GLU A 213 -20.48 6.79 -0.06
CA GLU A 213 -20.60 6.97 -1.51
C GLU A 213 -20.65 5.61 -2.21
N PRO A 214 -21.23 5.50 -3.41
CA PRO A 214 -21.18 4.27 -4.18
C PRO A 214 -19.75 3.81 -4.44
N LEU A 215 -19.44 2.54 -4.17
CA LEU A 215 -18.12 1.98 -4.41
C LEU A 215 -17.78 1.91 -5.91
N GLY A 216 -18.76 1.57 -6.76
CA GLY A 216 -18.52 1.35 -8.19
C GLY A 216 -17.50 0.26 -8.45
N GLN A 217 -16.78 0.37 -9.58
CA GLN A 217 -15.70 -0.56 -9.95
C GLN A 217 -14.34 -0.08 -9.38
N ARG A 218 -14.23 -0.10 -8.06
CA ARG A 218 -13.03 0.33 -7.33
C ARG A 218 -12.73 -0.61 -6.18
N ILE A 219 -11.49 -0.56 -5.69
CA ILE A 219 -11.13 -1.04 -4.36
C ILE A 219 -10.80 0.17 -3.51
N ILE A 220 -11.43 0.29 -2.35
CA ILE A 220 -11.07 1.30 -1.36
C ILE A 220 -10.54 0.56 -0.13
N GLU A 221 -9.25 0.73 0.12
CA GLU A 221 -8.53 0.11 1.23
C GLU A 221 -8.18 1.20 2.24
N MET A 222 -8.72 1.12 3.43
CA MET A 222 -8.59 2.16 4.47
C MET A 222 -8.24 1.55 5.81
N PRO A 223 -7.62 2.32 6.74
CA PRO A 223 -7.33 1.87 8.09
C PRO A 223 -8.58 1.40 8.85
N GLU A 224 -8.50 0.30 9.57
CA GLU A 224 -9.50 -0.08 10.58
C GLU A 224 -9.40 0.83 11.81
N ASP A 225 -8.18 1.17 12.21
CA ASP A 225 -7.90 2.17 13.25
C ASP A 225 -6.95 3.23 12.67
N LEU A 226 -7.52 4.41 12.37
CA LEU A 226 -6.77 5.50 11.78
C LEU A 226 -5.65 5.98 12.71
N ARG A 227 -5.91 6.05 14.02
CA ARG A 227 -4.93 6.54 14.99
C ARG A 227 -3.72 5.64 15.06
N ARG A 228 -3.90 4.32 15.19
CA ARG A 228 -2.83 3.35 15.18
C ARG A 228 -2.02 3.39 13.88
N THR A 229 -2.72 3.52 12.74
CA THR A 229 -2.08 3.65 11.42
C THR A 229 -1.26 4.95 11.30
N GLU A 230 -1.75 6.07 11.83
CA GLU A 230 -1.00 7.33 11.87
C GLU A 230 0.26 7.23 12.74
N LEU A 231 0.21 6.46 13.81
CA LEU A 231 1.34 6.14 14.68
C LEU A 231 2.28 5.08 14.08
N ARG A 232 2.00 4.55 12.89
CA ARG A 232 2.77 3.50 12.22
C ARG A 232 2.87 2.20 13.02
N ASP A 233 1.81 1.86 13.74
CA ASP A 233 1.73 0.59 14.44
C ASP A 233 1.57 -0.56 13.43
N GLY A 234 2.56 -1.46 13.40
CA GLY A 234 2.58 -2.63 12.52
C GLY A 234 1.52 -3.69 12.83
N SER A 235 0.78 -3.54 13.92
CA SER A 235 -0.37 -4.39 14.27
C SER A 235 -1.70 -3.78 13.85
N SER A 236 -1.71 -2.59 13.21
CA SER A 236 -2.94 -1.95 12.72
C SER A 236 -3.39 -2.60 11.42
N GLY A 237 -4.66 -3.06 11.38
CA GLY A 237 -5.29 -3.68 10.22
C GLY A 237 -5.89 -2.67 9.24
N PHE A 238 -6.29 -3.20 8.10
CA PHE A 238 -7.01 -2.46 7.06
C PHE A 238 -8.26 -3.21 6.63
N VAL A 239 -9.27 -2.47 6.20
CA VAL A 239 -10.43 -3.01 5.52
C VAL A 239 -10.38 -2.62 4.05
N ALA A 240 -10.53 -3.59 3.17
CA ALA A 240 -10.61 -3.41 1.72
C ALA A 240 -12.05 -3.66 1.24
N TYR A 241 -12.72 -2.61 0.83
CA TYR A 241 -14.03 -2.70 0.21
C TYR A 241 -13.86 -3.00 -1.28
N VAL A 242 -14.54 -4.04 -1.75
CA VAL A 242 -14.51 -4.51 -3.13
C VAL A 242 -15.94 -4.64 -3.70
N PRO A 243 -16.16 -4.54 -5.02
CA PRO A 243 -17.49 -4.70 -5.61
C PRO A 243 -18.10 -6.07 -5.31
N VAL A 244 -19.41 -6.11 -5.12
CA VAL A 244 -20.15 -7.36 -4.88
C VAL A 244 -19.95 -8.34 -6.04
N GLY A 245 -19.63 -9.59 -5.71
CA GLY A 245 -19.33 -10.66 -6.67
C GLY A 245 -17.85 -10.73 -7.11
N SER A 246 -17.00 -9.78 -6.67
CA SER A 246 -15.59 -9.74 -7.05
C SER A 246 -14.83 -10.98 -6.57
N ILE A 247 -15.11 -11.48 -5.37
CA ILE A 247 -14.40 -12.65 -4.82
C ILE A 247 -14.69 -13.88 -5.67
N ALA A 248 -15.96 -14.16 -6.01
CA ALA A 248 -16.33 -15.31 -6.83
C ALA A 248 -15.79 -15.22 -8.27
N LYS A 249 -15.85 -14.04 -8.88
CA LYS A 249 -15.25 -13.78 -10.20
C LYS A 249 -13.73 -13.99 -10.16
N GLY A 250 -13.09 -13.49 -9.11
CA GLY A 250 -11.64 -13.62 -8.91
C GLY A 250 -11.22 -15.06 -8.72
N GLU A 251 -11.99 -15.84 -7.96
CA GLU A 251 -11.75 -17.27 -7.78
C GLU A 251 -11.71 -18.01 -9.11
N ALA A 252 -12.70 -17.77 -9.96
CA ALA A 252 -12.77 -18.38 -11.30
C ALA A 252 -11.53 -18.01 -12.15
N LEU A 253 -11.15 -16.73 -12.19
CA LEU A 253 -9.97 -16.28 -12.93
C LEU A 253 -8.67 -16.90 -12.39
N VAL A 254 -8.49 -16.90 -11.08
CA VAL A 254 -7.27 -17.40 -10.42
C VAL A 254 -7.10 -18.91 -10.58
N LYS A 255 -8.20 -19.68 -10.47
CA LYS A 255 -8.17 -21.15 -10.55
C LYS A 255 -8.12 -21.69 -11.97
N THR A 256 -8.81 -21.05 -12.92
CA THR A 256 -9.03 -21.62 -14.26
C THR A 256 -8.39 -20.82 -15.40
N GLY A 257 -7.88 -19.62 -15.12
CA GLY A 257 -7.40 -18.71 -16.16
C GLY A 257 -8.52 -18.06 -17.00
N GLY A 258 -9.80 -18.20 -16.58
CA GLY A 258 -10.94 -17.50 -17.21
C GLY A 258 -11.08 -17.75 -18.71
N ASN A 259 -11.07 -19.01 -19.14
CA ASN A 259 -11.17 -19.42 -20.58
C ASN A 259 -10.07 -18.81 -21.47
N GLY A 260 -8.82 -18.81 -20.98
CA GLY A 260 -7.67 -18.31 -21.74
C GLY A 260 -7.48 -16.80 -21.68
N LYS A 261 -8.15 -16.13 -20.76
CA LYS A 261 -7.96 -14.70 -20.47
C LYS A 261 -6.66 -14.44 -19.75
N THR A 262 -6.28 -15.38 -18.88
CA THR A 262 -5.01 -15.42 -18.14
C THR A 262 -4.56 -16.86 -17.95
N VAL A 263 -3.43 -17.03 -17.28
CA VAL A 263 -2.96 -18.34 -16.78
C VAL A 263 -3.47 -18.54 -15.36
N ALA A 264 -3.82 -19.76 -14.96
CA ALA A 264 -4.16 -20.06 -13.58
C ALA A 264 -3.00 -19.65 -12.65
N CYS A 265 -3.28 -18.73 -11.70
CA CYS A 265 -2.22 -18.11 -10.89
C CYS A 265 -1.47 -19.12 -10.03
N ALA A 266 -2.17 -20.19 -9.59
CA ALA A 266 -1.61 -21.28 -8.79
C ALA A 266 -0.46 -22.04 -9.51
N THR A 267 -0.42 -22.00 -10.85
CA THR A 267 0.65 -22.64 -11.65
C THR A 267 2.05 -22.13 -11.26
N CYS A 268 2.17 -20.84 -10.95
CA CYS A 268 3.44 -20.22 -10.59
C CYS A 268 3.48 -19.80 -9.10
N HIS A 269 2.34 -19.35 -8.54
CA HIS A 269 2.28 -18.83 -7.18
C HIS A 269 1.94 -19.88 -6.11
N GLY A 270 1.93 -21.18 -6.48
CA GLY A 270 1.58 -22.28 -5.57
C GLY A 270 0.08 -22.51 -5.44
N VAL A 271 -0.31 -23.74 -5.09
CA VAL A 271 -1.73 -24.17 -5.02
C VAL A 271 -2.57 -23.27 -4.12
N ASP A 272 -2.02 -22.89 -2.96
CA ASP A 272 -2.68 -22.02 -1.98
C ASP A 272 -2.30 -20.53 -2.13
N LEU A 273 -1.63 -20.19 -3.25
CA LEU A 273 -1.13 -18.83 -3.51
C LEU A 273 -0.11 -18.33 -2.47
N LYS A 274 0.56 -19.26 -1.77
CA LYS A 274 1.56 -18.98 -0.73
C LYS A 274 2.98 -18.85 -1.27
N GLY A 275 3.13 -18.79 -2.60
CA GLY A 275 4.41 -18.72 -3.28
C GLY A 275 5.00 -20.07 -3.61
N LEU A 276 6.03 -20.08 -4.46
CA LEU A 276 6.78 -21.27 -4.85
C LEU A 276 8.24 -20.89 -5.18
N GLY A 277 9.17 -21.29 -4.32
CA GLY A 277 10.57 -20.90 -4.46
C GLY A 277 10.75 -19.38 -4.47
N PRO A 278 11.31 -18.75 -5.53
CA PRO A 278 11.49 -17.32 -5.61
C PRO A 278 10.20 -16.56 -6.01
N VAL A 279 9.14 -17.26 -6.41
CA VAL A 279 7.86 -16.63 -6.81
C VAL A 279 7.11 -16.18 -5.57
N PRO A 280 6.69 -14.90 -5.48
CA PRO A 280 6.11 -14.34 -4.26
C PRO A 280 4.71 -14.90 -3.96
N PRO A 281 4.34 -15.00 -2.67
CA PRO A 281 2.97 -15.29 -2.25
C PRO A 281 2.02 -14.15 -2.61
N LEU A 282 0.76 -14.49 -2.89
CA LEU A 282 -0.34 -13.56 -3.20
C LEU A 282 -1.42 -13.56 -2.10
N ALA A 283 -1.59 -14.66 -1.38
CA ALA A 283 -2.62 -14.82 -0.36
C ALA A 283 -2.53 -13.75 0.73
N GLY A 284 -3.67 -13.15 1.08
CA GLY A 284 -3.81 -12.18 2.18
C GLY A 284 -3.18 -10.80 1.96
N ARG A 285 -2.55 -10.55 0.80
CA ARG A 285 -1.84 -9.28 0.55
C ARG A 285 -2.78 -8.17 0.09
N SER A 286 -2.36 -6.90 0.28
CA SER A 286 -3.12 -5.71 -0.08
C SER A 286 -3.69 -5.80 -1.50
N PRO A 287 -5.02 -5.71 -1.67
CA PRO A 287 -5.63 -5.82 -2.99
C PRO A 287 -5.37 -4.59 -3.86
N SER A 288 -5.33 -3.38 -3.31
CA SER A 288 -4.99 -2.17 -4.08
C SER A 288 -3.53 -2.21 -4.56
N TYR A 289 -2.61 -2.71 -3.73
CA TYR A 289 -1.23 -2.96 -4.16
C TYR A 289 -1.17 -4.01 -5.27
N THR A 290 -1.90 -5.09 -5.14
CA THR A 290 -1.94 -6.19 -6.13
C THR A 290 -2.44 -5.68 -7.49
N VAL A 291 -3.50 -4.86 -7.52
CA VAL A 291 -3.98 -4.22 -8.77
C VAL A 291 -2.87 -3.36 -9.40
N ARG A 292 -2.19 -2.52 -8.61
CA ARG A 292 -1.07 -1.72 -9.15
C ARG A 292 0.01 -2.59 -9.78
N GLN A 293 0.39 -3.69 -9.13
CA GLN A 293 1.44 -4.56 -9.67
C GLN A 293 1.02 -5.22 -11.00
N MET A 294 -0.21 -5.72 -11.10
CA MET A 294 -0.73 -6.29 -12.36
C MET A 294 -0.80 -5.22 -13.46
N PHE A 295 -1.24 -4.02 -13.11
CA PHE A 295 -1.33 -2.91 -14.06
C PHE A 295 0.06 -2.44 -14.53
N ASP A 296 1.03 -2.26 -13.61
CA ASP A 296 2.40 -1.87 -13.93
C ASP A 296 3.09 -2.91 -14.83
N LEU A 297 2.86 -4.20 -14.58
CA LEU A 297 3.36 -5.28 -15.43
C LEU A 297 2.72 -5.25 -16.83
N ARG A 298 1.40 -5.05 -16.91
CA ARG A 298 0.68 -4.93 -18.19
C ARG A 298 1.19 -3.74 -19.01
N GLN A 299 1.43 -2.60 -18.37
CA GLN A 299 1.95 -1.39 -19.02
C GLN A 299 3.45 -1.47 -19.35
N GLY A 300 4.16 -2.50 -18.90
CA GLY A 300 5.60 -2.66 -19.14
C GLY A 300 6.48 -1.65 -18.40
N VAL A 301 5.96 -0.93 -17.42
CA VAL A 301 6.75 -0.06 -16.54
C VAL A 301 7.42 -0.84 -15.41
N ARG A 302 7.00 -2.09 -15.21
CA ARG A 302 7.65 -3.12 -14.42
C ARG A 302 8.12 -4.23 -15.37
N LYS A 303 9.42 -4.25 -15.68
CA LYS A 303 10.00 -5.06 -16.77
C LYS A 303 11.32 -5.75 -16.42
N GLY A 304 11.63 -5.93 -15.13
CA GLY A 304 12.77 -6.69 -14.67
C GLY A 304 12.73 -8.16 -15.16
N PRO A 305 13.80 -8.93 -14.99
CA PRO A 305 13.98 -10.24 -15.59
C PRO A 305 12.83 -11.23 -15.39
N TRP A 306 12.20 -11.21 -14.21
CA TRP A 306 11.08 -12.10 -13.90
C TRP A 306 9.71 -11.55 -14.31
N SER A 307 9.66 -10.31 -14.80
CA SER A 307 8.39 -9.66 -15.16
C SER A 307 7.80 -10.17 -16.47
N ALA A 308 8.61 -10.74 -17.35
CA ALA A 308 8.17 -11.21 -18.68
C ALA A 308 7.06 -12.27 -18.59
N LEU A 309 7.20 -13.24 -17.66
CA LEU A 309 6.19 -14.28 -17.44
C LEU A 309 4.87 -13.68 -16.91
N MET A 310 4.97 -12.73 -15.99
CA MET A 310 3.80 -12.05 -15.43
C MET A 310 3.12 -11.13 -16.45
N LYS A 311 3.88 -10.50 -17.36
CA LYS A 311 3.30 -9.68 -18.42
C LYS A 311 2.34 -10.50 -19.28
N ALA A 312 2.74 -11.68 -19.72
CA ALA A 312 1.90 -12.60 -20.48
C ALA A 312 0.61 -12.99 -19.71
N ALA A 313 0.72 -13.17 -18.39
CA ALA A 313 -0.42 -13.51 -17.54
C ALA A 313 -1.42 -12.35 -17.36
N VAL A 314 -0.97 -11.08 -17.43
CA VAL A 314 -1.84 -9.91 -17.15
C VAL A 314 -2.27 -9.14 -18.41
N GLU A 315 -1.71 -9.45 -19.56
CA GLU A 315 -1.84 -8.67 -20.80
C GLU A 315 -3.30 -8.48 -21.24
N LYS A 316 -4.12 -9.53 -21.11
CA LYS A 316 -5.53 -9.53 -21.53
C LYS A 316 -6.51 -9.16 -20.41
N LEU A 317 -6.02 -8.92 -19.18
CA LEU A 317 -6.87 -8.58 -18.05
C LEU A 317 -7.38 -7.16 -18.16
N THR A 318 -8.67 -6.98 -17.97
CA THR A 318 -9.27 -5.66 -17.74
C THR A 318 -9.00 -5.20 -16.30
N VAL A 319 -9.24 -3.92 -16.00
CA VAL A 319 -9.16 -3.42 -14.61
C VAL A 319 -10.14 -4.17 -13.70
N ASP A 320 -11.36 -4.48 -14.21
CA ASP A 320 -12.36 -5.26 -13.45
C ASP A 320 -11.91 -6.68 -13.14
N ASP A 321 -11.13 -7.31 -14.05
CA ASP A 321 -10.54 -8.62 -13.76
C ASP A 321 -9.42 -8.51 -12.73
N MET A 322 -8.60 -7.45 -12.78
CA MET A 322 -7.58 -7.19 -11.78
C MET A 322 -8.19 -6.92 -10.40
N ILE A 323 -9.31 -6.19 -10.33
CA ILE A 323 -10.09 -5.99 -9.09
C ILE A 323 -10.53 -7.35 -8.54
N ALA A 324 -11.13 -8.19 -9.37
CA ALA A 324 -11.64 -9.48 -8.97
C ALA A 324 -10.52 -10.42 -8.47
N ILE A 325 -9.42 -10.53 -9.22
CA ILE A 325 -8.25 -11.31 -8.82
C ILE A 325 -7.69 -10.81 -7.49
N ALA A 326 -7.52 -9.49 -7.34
CA ALA A 326 -6.99 -8.89 -6.13
C ALA A 326 -7.93 -9.11 -4.92
N ALA A 327 -9.24 -8.99 -5.11
CA ALA A 327 -10.24 -9.26 -4.07
C ALA A 327 -10.16 -10.71 -3.59
N TYR A 328 -10.10 -11.68 -4.53
CA TYR A 328 -9.99 -13.09 -4.17
C TYR A 328 -8.66 -13.40 -3.47
N THR A 329 -7.53 -12.99 -4.03
CA THR A 329 -6.22 -13.29 -3.43
C THR A 329 -6.07 -12.69 -2.05
N ALA A 330 -6.53 -11.44 -1.84
CA ALA A 330 -6.52 -10.78 -0.54
C ALA A 330 -7.46 -11.45 0.49
N SER A 331 -8.54 -12.09 0.05
CA SER A 331 -9.46 -12.81 0.93
C SER A 331 -8.88 -14.13 1.46
N ARG A 332 -7.80 -14.66 0.87
CA ARG A 332 -7.18 -15.94 1.26
C ARG A 332 -6.33 -15.80 2.52
N GLU A 333 -6.22 -16.91 3.25
CA GLU A 333 -5.29 -16.97 4.38
C GLU A 333 -3.85 -17.13 3.87
N PRO A 334 -2.91 -16.31 4.35
CA PRO A 334 -1.51 -16.34 3.96
C PRO A 334 -0.77 -17.61 4.42
#